data_a2d373c1e33c02647526a6120ee84e0c
#
_entry.id   a2d373c1e33c02647526a6120ee84e0c
#
_cell.length_a   1.000
_cell.length_b   1.000
_cell.length_c   1.000
_cell.angle_alpha   90.00
_cell.angle_beta   90.00
_cell.angle_gamma   90.00
#
_symmetry.space_group_name_H-M   'P 1'
#
loop_
_entity.id
_entity.type
_entity.pdbx_description
1 polymer ?
#
loop_
_entity_poly.entity_id
_entity_poly.type
_entity_poly.pdbx_seq_one_letter_code
_entity_poly.pdbx_strand_id
1 'polypeptide(L)'
;KESDYTSKYNWYFSVDGGAESHLAAEIGEALTKALTSLDLGKCVAYDSSRDSEFGLDKASRLVLKYNKTSTVTDSTTNIDKTVTTPEEFVLNVGKNEDGVIYVRADGSSLTARLSSQDAFAAVMTENVRSLRPTELLLPDYGRIDGITFSAGGKTLAVKVVHADDGGISYESADGKTLDEDKLTKLLDALAADKTSAFSPPL
;
A
#
# COMPACT_ATOMS: atom_id res chain seq x y z
N LYS A 1 -8.71 -5.67 4.39
CA LYS A 1 -8.13 -6.15 5.65
C LYS A 1 -8.29 -5.04 6.70
N GLU A 2 -8.99 -5.29 7.79
CA GLU A 2 -8.97 -4.37 8.92
C GLU A 2 -7.54 -4.34 9.47
N SER A 3 -6.98 -3.14 9.59
CA SER A 3 -5.64 -2.93 10.11
C SER A 3 -5.74 -2.19 11.44
N ASP A 4 -4.97 -2.63 12.42
CA ASP A 4 -4.82 -1.92 13.69
C ASP A 4 -3.92 -0.69 13.57
N TYR A 5 -3.34 -0.48 12.39
CA TYR A 5 -2.47 0.65 12.08
C TYR A 5 -3.26 1.84 11.53
N THR A 6 -2.61 2.98 11.43
CA THR A 6 -3.15 4.16 10.76
C THR A 6 -3.40 3.87 9.28
N SER A 7 -4.24 4.68 8.62
CA SER A 7 -4.61 4.48 7.21
C SER A 7 -3.41 4.37 6.27
N LYS A 8 -2.28 4.98 6.59
CA LYS A 8 -1.05 4.90 5.79
C LYS A 8 -0.41 3.51 5.75
N TYR A 9 -0.81 2.58 6.62
CA TYR A 9 -0.30 1.22 6.68
C TYR A 9 -1.30 0.17 6.17
N ASN A 10 -2.34 0.59 5.47
CA ASN A 10 -3.38 -0.31 4.95
C ASN A 10 -3.03 -0.93 3.60
N TRP A 11 -1.88 -0.59 3.02
CA TRP A 11 -1.41 -1.12 1.75
C TRP A 11 -0.42 -2.24 1.97
N TYR A 12 -0.60 -3.33 1.22
CA TYR A 12 0.23 -4.54 1.31
C TYR A 12 0.65 -5.00 -0.07
N PHE A 13 1.80 -5.63 -0.14
CA PHE A 13 2.25 -6.34 -1.33
C PHE A 13 2.90 -7.67 -0.94
N SER A 14 2.94 -8.60 -1.88
CA SER A 14 3.72 -9.83 -1.79
C SER A 14 4.46 -10.05 -3.11
N VAL A 15 5.59 -10.73 -3.07
CA VAL A 15 6.38 -11.11 -4.25
C VAL A 15 6.27 -12.62 -4.40
N ASP A 16 5.94 -13.06 -5.60
CA ASP A 16 5.83 -14.49 -5.97
C ASP A 16 4.98 -15.34 -5.00
N GLY A 17 3.92 -14.72 -4.44
CA GLY A 17 3.05 -15.38 -3.48
C GLY A 17 3.66 -15.58 -2.09
N GLY A 18 4.79 -14.95 -1.81
CA GLY A 18 5.43 -14.95 -0.49
C GLY A 18 4.65 -14.19 0.58
N ALA A 19 5.27 -13.96 1.73
CA ALA A 19 4.67 -13.23 2.83
C ALA A 19 4.30 -11.79 2.44
N GLU A 20 3.14 -11.33 2.94
CA GLU A 20 2.72 -9.94 2.77
C GLU A 20 3.64 -8.99 3.54
N SER A 21 4.01 -7.90 2.90
CA SER A 21 4.76 -6.78 3.49
C SER A 21 3.96 -5.49 3.30
N HIS A 22 4.17 -4.52 4.16
CA HIS A 22 3.55 -3.21 3.97
C HIS A 22 4.11 -2.51 2.73
N LEU A 23 3.22 -1.96 1.94
CA LEU A 23 3.53 -1.07 0.80
C LEU A 23 3.55 0.37 1.31
N ALA A 24 4.47 1.18 0.83
CA ALA A 24 4.47 2.61 1.08
C ALA A 24 3.14 3.23 0.61
N ALA A 25 2.48 4.00 1.47
CA ALA A 25 1.13 4.52 1.21
C ALA A 25 1.10 5.38 -0.04
N GLU A 26 2.10 6.22 -0.24
CA GLU A 26 2.24 7.09 -1.41
C GLU A 26 2.29 6.31 -2.73
N ILE A 27 2.88 5.10 -2.73
CA ILE A 27 2.91 4.22 -3.90
C ILE A 27 1.53 3.62 -4.13
N GLY A 28 0.87 3.11 -3.09
CA GLY A 28 -0.47 2.55 -3.17
C GLY A 28 -1.51 3.57 -3.64
N GLU A 29 -1.46 4.78 -3.10
CA GLU A 29 -2.35 5.88 -3.47
C GLU A 29 -2.09 6.36 -4.90
N ALA A 30 -0.82 6.52 -5.30
CA ALA A 30 -0.45 6.90 -6.65
C ALA A 30 -0.89 5.85 -7.68
N LEU A 31 -0.73 4.56 -7.38
CA LEU A 31 -1.20 3.47 -8.23
C LEU A 31 -2.73 3.49 -8.35
N THR A 32 -3.45 3.61 -7.24
CA THR A 32 -4.92 3.69 -7.26
C THR A 32 -5.40 4.88 -8.09
N LYS A 33 -4.79 6.05 -7.89
CA LYS A 33 -5.10 7.24 -8.66
C LYS A 33 -4.82 7.03 -10.15
N ALA A 34 -3.69 6.43 -10.52
CA ALA A 34 -3.36 6.15 -11.92
C ALA A 34 -4.37 5.17 -12.55
N LEU A 35 -4.84 4.17 -11.80
CA LEU A 35 -5.82 3.19 -12.27
C LEU A 35 -7.22 3.77 -12.40
N THR A 36 -7.66 4.62 -11.47
CA THR A 36 -8.99 5.24 -11.49
C THR A 36 -9.10 6.39 -12.48
N SER A 37 -7.98 7.02 -12.82
CA SER A 37 -7.87 8.09 -13.82
C SER A 37 -7.00 7.66 -15.00
N LEU A 38 -7.12 6.39 -15.43
CA LEU A 38 -6.30 5.83 -16.49
C LEU A 38 -6.49 6.63 -17.79
N ASP A 39 -5.58 7.55 -18.01
CA ASP A 39 -5.49 8.29 -19.27
C ASP A 39 -4.61 7.47 -20.22
N LEU A 40 -5.26 6.75 -21.12
CA LEU A 40 -4.62 5.95 -22.15
C LEU A 40 -3.87 6.80 -23.19
N GLY A 41 -3.89 8.11 -23.04
CA GLY A 41 -3.13 9.06 -23.84
C GLY A 41 -3.32 8.82 -25.34
N LYS A 42 -2.49 7.97 -25.91
CA LYS A 42 -2.51 7.71 -27.34
C LYS A 42 -2.53 6.21 -27.63
N CYS A 43 -3.51 5.78 -28.44
CA CYS A 43 -3.46 4.45 -29.04
C CYS A 43 -2.32 4.41 -30.08
N VAL A 44 -1.43 3.44 -29.96
CA VAL A 44 -0.21 3.32 -30.77
C VAL A 44 -0.21 2.10 -31.68
N ALA A 45 -1.03 1.09 -31.39
CA ALA A 45 -1.23 -0.09 -32.22
C ALA A 45 -2.60 -0.73 -32.01
N TYR A 46 -3.06 -1.46 -33.02
CA TYR A 46 -4.35 -2.17 -33.05
C TYR A 46 -4.17 -3.69 -33.14
N ASP A 47 -2.95 -4.16 -33.01
CA ASP A 47 -2.59 -5.58 -33.11
C ASP A 47 -1.34 -5.87 -32.27
N SER A 48 -0.90 -7.13 -32.26
CA SER A 48 0.27 -7.60 -31.53
C SER A 48 1.55 -7.65 -32.35
N SER A 49 1.52 -7.21 -33.61
CA SER A 49 2.70 -7.35 -34.50
C SER A 49 3.91 -6.54 -34.03
N ARG A 50 3.70 -5.56 -33.19
CA ARG A 50 4.73 -4.66 -32.66
C ARG A 50 4.94 -4.82 -31.14
N ASP A 51 4.54 -5.93 -30.55
CA ASP A 51 4.62 -6.13 -29.10
C ASP A 51 6.04 -5.99 -28.53
N SER A 52 7.05 -6.44 -29.29
CA SER A 52 8.46 -6.27 -28.89
C SER A 52 8.91 -4.80 -28.84
N GLU A 53 8.37 -3.93 -29.69
CA GLU A 53 8.69 -2.50 -29.67
C GLU A 53 8.13 -1.80 -28.41
N PHE A 54 7.06 -2.35 -27.88
CA PHE A 54 6.35 -1.81 -26.70
C PHE A 54 6.71 -2.55 -25.42
N GLY A 55 7.58 -3.58 -25.48
CA GLY A 55 7.92 -4.45 -24.36
C GLY A 55 6.76 -5.32 -23.90
N LEU A 56 5.73 -5.50 -24.71
CA LEU A 56 4.55 -6.31 -24.39
C LEU A 56 4.78 -7.81 -24.61
N ASP A 57 5.81 -8.20 -25.32
CA ASP A 57 6.29 -9.58 -25.44
C ASP A 57 6.83 -10.14 -24.09
N LYS A 58 7.22 -9.24 -23.19
CA LYS A 58 7.68 -9.52 -21.82
C LYS A 58 6.86 -8.73 -20.79
N ALA A 59 5.59 -8.54 -21.07
CA ALA A 59 4.72 -7.71 -20.24
C ALA A 59 4.63 -8.20 -18.80
N SER A 60 4.66 -7.26 -17.87
CA SER A 60 4.18 -7.49 -16.50
C SER A 60 2.65 -7.47 -16.51
N ARG A 61 2.03 -8.35 -15.73
CA ARG A 61 0.57 -8.37 -15.59
C ARG A 61 0.16 -7.65 -14.30
N LEU A 62 -0.67 -6.64 -14.44
CA LEU A 62 -1.37 -6.01 -13.34
C LEU A 62 -2.79 -6.58 -13.29
N VAL A 63 -3.13 -7.24 -12.20
CA VAL A 63 -4.44 -7.86 -11.99
C VAL A 63 -5.18 -7.09 -10.91
N LEU A 64 -6.29 -6.50 -11.29
CA LEU A 64 -7.19 -5.77 -10.39
C LEU A 64 -8.38 -6.66 -10.09
N LYS A 65 -8.54 -7.05 -8.83
CA LYS A 65 -9.72 -7.74 -8.33
C LYS A 65 -10.58 -6.77 -7.55
N TYR A 66 -11.81 -6.61 -7.97
CA TYR A 66 -12.73 -5.67 -7.34
C TYR A 66 -14.16 -6.23 -7.29
N ASN A 67 -14.94 -5.67 -6.41
CA ASN A 67 -16.34 -5.99 -6.30
C ASN A 67 -17.16 -4.95 -7.03
N LYS A 68 -17.82 -5.35 -8.13
CA LYS A 68 -18.78 -4.51 -8.83
C LYS A 68 -20.13 -4.60 -8.14
N THR A 69 -20.64 -3.46 -7.75
CA THR A 69 -21.98 -3.36 -7.14
C THR A 69 -22.96 -2.85 -8.20
N SER A 70 -24.06 -3.57 -8.37
CA SER A 70 -25.16 -3.19 -9.26
C SER A 70 -26.49 -3.30 -8.54
N THR A 71 -27.46 -2.48 -8.92
CA THR A 71 -28.83 -2.57 -8.44
C THR A 71 -29.63 -3.37 -9.45
N VAL A 72 -30.28 -4.43 -8.98
CA VAL A 72 -31.17 -5.28 -9.79
C VAL A 72 -32.55 -5.19 -9.19
N THR A 73 -33.54 -4.75 -9.99
CA THR A 73 -34.94 -4.71 -9.57
C THR A 73 -35.53 -6.11 -9.73
N ASP A 74 -36.03 -6.67 -8.65
CA ASP A 74 -36.77 -7.93 -8.69
C ASP A 74 -38.10 -7.72 -9.42
N SER A 75 -38.27 -8.39 -10.56
CA SER A 75 -39.46 -8.20 -11.43
C SER A 75 -40.77 -8.65 -10.80
N THR A 76 -40.73 -9.47 -9.73
CA THR A 76 -41.93 -9.98 -9.05
C THR A 76 -42.35 -9.05 -7.90
N THR A 77 -41.41 -8.51 -7.18
CA THR A 77 -41.67 -7.71 -5.97
C THR A 77 -41.50 -6.20 -6.22
N ASN A 78 -40.92 -5.82 -7.35
CA ASN A 78 -40.52 -4.44 -7.69
C ASN A 78 -39.60 -3.80 -6.63
N ILE A 79 -38.81 -4.63 -5.94
CA ILE A 79 -37.88 -4.18 -4.90
C ILE A 79 -36.47 -4.22 -5.48
N ASP A 80 -35.72 -3.15 -5.29
CA ASP A 80 -34.33 -3.07 -5.66
C ASP A 80 -33.44 -3.85 -4.68
N LYS A 81 -32.59 -4.71 -5.24
CA LYS A 81 -31.56 -5.44 -4.50
C LYS A 81 -30.19 -5.04 -4.98
N THR A 82 -29.30 -4.79 -4.05
CA THR A 82 -27.88 -4.61 -4.34
C THR A 82 -27.23 -5.97 -4.54
N VAL A 83 -26.66 -6.18 -5.70
CA VAL A 83 -25.90 -7.39 -6.04
C VAL A 83 -24.43 -7.01 -6.18
N THR A 84 -23.58 -7.71 -5.45
CA THR A 84 -22.12 -7.56 -5.51
C THR A 84 -21.53 -8.75 -6.25
N THR A 85 -20.84 -8.49 -7.34
CA THR A 85 -20.20 -9.51 -8.17
C THR A 85 -18.69 -9.27 -8.17
N PRO A 86 -17.86 -10.27 -7.82
CA PRO A 86 -16.42 -10.15 -7.97
C PRO A 86 -16.06 -10.09 -9.46
N GLU A 87 -15.25 -9.13 -9.83
CA GLU A 87 -14.72 -8.97 -11.18
C GLU A 87 -13.19 -8.85 -11.15
N GLU A 88 -12.58 -9.17 -12.27
CA GLU A 88 -11.14 -9.05 -12.48
C GLU A 88 -10.89 -8.25 -13.77
N PHE A 89 -9.98 -7.28 -13.66
CA PHE A 89 -9.47 -6.54 -14.80
C PHE A 89 -7.96 -6.79 -14.90
N VAL A 90 -7.49 -7.22 -16.04
CA VAL A 90 -6.08 -7.51 -16.29
C VAL A 90 -5.52 -6.51 -17.29
N LEU A 91 -4.43 -5.88 -16.90
CA LEU A 91 -3.68 -4.96 -17.73
C LEU A 91 -2.27 -5.52 -17.96
N ASN A 92 -1.92 -5.78 -19.21
CA ASN A 92 -0.57 -6.11 -19.61
C ASN A 92 0.22 -4.81 -19.76
N VAL A 93 1.34 -4.70 -19.06
CA VAL A 93 2.16 -3.50 -18.98
C VAL A 93 3.52 -3.81 -19.53
N GLY A 94 3.89 -3.13 -20.59
CA GLY A 94 5.20 -3.21 -21.25
C GLY A 94 5.98 -1.94 -21.03
N LYS A 95 7.29 -2.05 -21.09
CA LYS A 95 8.22 -0.92 -21.05
C LYS A 95 9.23 -1.09 -22.18
N ASN A 96 9.32 -0.08 -23.04
CA ASN A 96 10.29 -0.11 -24.12
C ASN A 96 11.71 0.28 -23.65
N GLU A 97 12.69 0.22 -24.54
CA GLU A 97 14.09 0.57 -24.23
C GLU A 97 14.27 2.02 -23.77
N ASP A 98 13.42 2.94 -24.23
CA ASP A 98 13.43 4.35 -23.80
C ASP A 98 12.74 4.57 -22.45
N GLY A 99 12.24 3.50 -21.82
CA GLY A 99 11.54 3.58 -20.53
C GLY A 99 10.08 4.03 -20.63
N VAL A 100 9.51 4.15 -21.84
CA VAL A 100 8.11 4.52 -22.05
C VAL A 100 7.20 3.33 -21.74
N ILE A 101 6.15 3.55 -20.97
CA ILE A 101 5.20 2.52 -20.57
C ILE A 101 4.02 2.46 -21.52
N TYR A 102 3.75 1.24 -21.97
CA TYR A 102 2.64 0.88 -22.81
C TYR A 102 1.75 -0.14 -22.12
N VAL A 103 0.46 -0.08 -22.40
CA VAL A 103 -0.52 -0.96 -21.76
C VAL A 103 -1.47 -1.55 -22.79
N ARG A 104 -1.93 -2.78 -22.50
CA ARG A 104 -2.98 -3.47 -23.22
C ARG A 104 -3.87 -4.22 -22.23
N ALA A 105 -5.17 -3.97 -22.26
CA ALA A 105 -6.11 -4.77 -21.50
C ALA A 105 -6.16 -6.21 -22.05
N ASP A 106 -6.29 -7.19 -21.17
CA ASP A 106 -6.40 -8.59 -21.58
C ASP A 106 -7.62 -8.78 -22.49
N GLY A 107 -7.44 -9.58 -23.54
CA GLY A 107 -8.47 -9.75 -24.58
C GLY A 107 -8.66 -8.56 -25.53
N SER A 108 -7.92 -7.46 -25.35
CA SER A 108 -7.92 -6.32 -26.28
C SER A 108 -6.80 -6.41 -27.29
N SER A 109 -7.05 -5.92 -28.53
CA SER A 109 -5.99 -5.69 -29.53
C SER A 109 -5.35 -4.30 -29.44
N LEU A 110 -5.95 -3.39 -28.63
CA LEU A 110 -5.51 -2.00 -28.56
C LEU A 110 -4.33 -1.86 -27.61
N THR A 111 -3.23 -1.30 -28.12
CA THR A 111 -2.09 -0.88 -27.29
C THR A 111 -2.10 0.63 -27.15
N ALA A 112 -2.03 1.09 -25.93
CA ALA A 112 -1.98 2.51 -25.62
C ALA A 112 -0.69 2.88 -24.89
N ARG A 113 -0.17 4.08 -25.17
CA ARG A 113 0.86 4.72 -24.37
C ARG A 113 0.19 5.41 -23.17
N LEU A 114 0.72 5.24 -21.97
CA LEU A 114 0.24 5.97 -20.81
C LEU A 114 0.66 7.44 -20.86
N SER A 115 -0.27 8.34 -20.50
CA SER A 115 0.03 9.77 -20.36
C SER A 115 0.83 10.06 -19.10
N SER A 116 0.43 9.48 -17.97
CA SER A 116 1.17 9.56 -16.71
C SER A 116 1.83 8.21 -16.42
N GLN A 117 3.15 8.21 -16.35
CA GLN A 117 3.95 6.98 -16.27
C GLN A 117 4.50 6.72 -14.88
N ASP A 118 4.57 7.76 -14.03
CA ASP A 118 5.32 7.71 -12.77
C ASP A 118 4.77 6.69 -11.76
N ALA A 119 3.44 6.60 -11.64
CA ALA A 119 2.82 5.65 -10.72
C ALA A 119 3.06 4.19 -11.11
N PHE A 120 3.03 3.90 -12.41
CA PHE A 120 3.33 2.56 -12.91
C PHE A 120 4.82 2.24 -12.85
N ALA A 121 5.68 3.22 -13.11
CA ALA A 121 7.13 3.06 -12.98
C ALA A 121 7.53 2.68 -11.54
N ALA A 122 6.85 3.24 -10.55
CA ALA A 122 7.12 2.96 -9.13
C ALA A 122 6.85 1.49 -8.76
N VAL A 123 5.78 0.87 -9.29
CA VAL A 123 5.42 -0.52 -8.98
C VAL A 123 6.08 -1.54 -9.91
N MET A 124 6.60 -1.11 -11.07
CA MET A 124 7.35 -1.95 -12.01
C MET A 124 8.85 -1.99 -11.70
N THR A 125 9.25 -1.67 -10.49
CA THR A 125 10.65 -1.71 -10.07
C THR A 125 11.08 -3.14 -9.75
N GLU A 126 12.29 -3.52 -10.17
CA GLU A 126 12.93 -4.75 -9.71
C GLU A 126 13.39 -4.67 -8.25
N ASN A 127 13.51 -3.45 -7.72
CA ASN A 127 13.89 -3.21 -6.33
C ASN A 127 12.66 -3.18 -5.41
N VAL A 128 12.19 -4.35 -5.01
CA VAL A 128 11.05 -4.49 -4.08
C VAL A 128 11.25 -3.81 -2.73
N ARG A 129 12.50 -3.47 -2.37
CA ARG A 129 12.78 -2.72 -1.14
C ARG A 129 12.25 -1.30 -1.22
N SER A 130 12.28 -0.68 -2.41
CA SER A 130 11.74 0.67 -2.62
C SER A 130 10.22 0.74 -2.49
N LEU A 131 9.53 -0.41 -2.50
CA LEU A 131 8.08 -0.48 -2.29
C LEU A 131 7.68 -0.39 -0.82
N ARG A 132 8.61 -0.61 0.10
CA ARG A 132 8.33 -0.60 1.54
C ARG A 132 8.33 0.83 2.10
N PRO A 133 7.51 1.08 3.13
CA PRO A 133 7.61 2.34 3.88
C PRO A 133 9.01 2.53 4.42
N THR A 134 9.53 3.74 4.36
CA THR A 134 10.83 4.10 4.97
C THR A 134 10.69 4.43 6.45
N GLU A 135 9.48 4.67 6.91
CA GLU A 135 9.17 4.94 8.31
C GLU A 135 9.03 3.65 9.11
N LEU A 136 9.39 3.68 10.38
CA LEU A 136 9.07 2.59 11.29
C LEU A 136 7.55 2.43 11.41
N LEU A 137 7.08 1.18 11.28
CA LEU A 137 5.66 0.85 11.41
C LEU A 137 5.31 0.73 12.89
N LEU A 138 5.06 1.87 13.52
CA LEU A 138 4.62 1.91 14.90
C LEU A 138 3.09 1.75 14.95
N PRO A 139 2.57 1.00 15.93
CA PRO A 139 1.14 0.95 16.18
C PRO A 139 0.62 2.35 16.55
N ASP A 140 -0.66 2.57 16.36
CA ASP A 140 -1.33 3.79 16.82
C ASP A 140 -1.16 3.92 18.34
N TYR A 141 -0.51 4.98 18.79
CA TYR A 141 -0.29 5.23 20.21
C TYR A 141 -1.58 5.29 21.03
N GLY A 142 -2.70 5.66 20.43
CA GLY A 142 -4.00 5.61 21.05
C GLY A 142 -4.49 4.22 21.42
N ARG A 143 -3.79 3.15 21.00
CA ARG A 143 -4.16 1.75 21.21
C ARG A 143 -3.09 0.92 21.92
N ILE A 144 -2.01 1.58 22.35
CA ILE A 144 -0.92 0.90 23.09
C ILE A 144 -1.24 0.93 24.58
N ASP A 145 -1.19 -0.23 25.22
CA ASP A 145 -1.38 -0.36 26.68
C ASP A 145 -0.06 -0.29 27.45
N GLY A 146 1.05 -0.49 26.79
CA GLY A 146 2.35 -0.43 27.44
C GLY A 146 3.55 -0.46 26.49
N ILE A 147 4.66 0.06 26.96
CA ILE A 147 5.91 0.17 26.22
C ILE A 147 7.05 -0.36 27.10
N THR A 148 7.90 -1.20 26.54
CA THR A 148 9.08 -1.69 27.24
C THR A 148 10.35 -1.32 26.49
N PHE A 149 11.25 -0.63 27.16
CA PHE A 149 12.57 -0.28 26.64
C PHE A 149 13.63 -1.13 27.33
N SER A 150 14.48 -1.76 26.54
CA SER A 150 15.60 -2.53 27.06
C SER A 150 16.91 -2.10 26.42
N ALA A 151 17.86 -1.63 27.22
CA ALA A 151 19.17 -1.21 26.74
C ALA A 151 20.23 -1.41 27.81
N GLY A 152 21.41 -1.93 27.45
CA GLY A 152 22.54 -2.09 28.36
C GLY A 152 22.23 -2.95 29.61
N GLY A 153 21.40 -3.98 29.46
CA GLY A 153 20.97 -4.85 30.58
C GLY A 153 19.97 -4.21 31.54
N LYS A 154 19.47 -3.00 31.22
CA LYS A 154 18.42 -2.33 32.00
C LYS A 154 17.12 -2.33 31.18
N THR A 155 16.00 -2.48 31.89
CA THR A 155 14.66 -2.47 31.31
C THR A 155 13.83 -1.39 31.99
N LEU A 156 13.12 -0.59 31.21
CA LEU A 156 12.09 0.35 31.64
C LEU A 156 10.77 -0.11 31.05
N ALA A 157 9.80 -0.42 31.88
CA ALA A 157 8.43 -0.72 31.48
C ALA A 157 7.52 0.45 31.85
N VAL A 158 6.79 0.95 30.87
CA VAL A 158 5.86 2.06 30.98
C VAL A 158 4.48 1.57 30.63
N LYS A 159 3.51 1.81 31.49
CA LYS A 159 2.09 1.58 31.23
C LYS A 159 1.50 2.82 30.58
N VAL A 160 0.74 2.64 29.53
CA VAL A 160 -0.03 3.72 28.88
C VAL A 160 -1.44 3.70 29.46
N VAL A 161 -1.87 4.83 29.97
CA VAL A 161 -3.20 4.99 30.58
C VAL A 161 -4.03 5.90 29.68
N HIS A 162 -5.13 5.37 29.20
CA HIS A 162 -6.11 6.08 28.38
C HIS A 162 -7.20 6.65 29.28
N ALA A 163 -7.40 7.96 29.22
CA ALA A 163 -8.49 8.62 29.92
C ALA A 163 -9.76 8.62 29.05
N ASP A 164 -10.93 8.69 29.69
CA ASP A 164 -12.23 8.69 29.02
C ASP A 164 -12.43 9.89 28.08
N ASP A 165 -11.70 10.98 28.30
CA ASP A 165 -11.70 12.18 27.45
C ASP A 165 -10.73 12.08 26.24
N GLY A 166 -10.08 10.91 26.08
CA GLY A 166 -9.09 10.66 25.03
C GLY A 166 -7.67 11.11 25.39
N GLY A 167 -7.43 11.59 26.60
CA GLY A 167 -6.11 11.92 27.10
C GLY A 167 -5.25 10.67 27.28
N ILE A 168 -3.95 10.80 27.08
CA ILE A 168 -2.97 9.73 27.28
C ILE A 168 -2.00 10.19 28.36
N SER A 169 -1.75 9.32 29.35
CA SER A 169 -0.73 9.52 30.35
C SER A 169 0.14 8.26 30.52
N TYR A 170 1.27 8.41 31.16
CA TYR A 170 2.25 7.35 31.29
C TYR A 170 2.59 7.08 32.76
N GLU A 171 2.56 5.83 33.14
CA GLU A 171 2.90 5.36 34.48
C GLU A 171 4.08 4.39 34.42
N SER A 172 5.03 4.52 35.33
CA SER A 172 6.08 3.54 35.46
C SER A 172 5.52 2.24 36.08
N ALA A 173 5.82 1.12 35.45
CA ALA A 173 5.38 -0.19 35.94
C ALA A 173 5.98 -0.55 37.30
N ASP A 174 7.11 0.08 37.70
CA ASP A 174 7.80 -0.12 38.97
C ASP A 174 7.59 1.02 39.98
N GLY A 175 6.65 1.91 39.73
CA GLY A 175 6.26 3.02 40.60
C GLY A 175 7.27 4.18 40.69
N LYS A 176 8.22 4.24 39.76
CA LYS A 176 9.15 5.37 39.68
C LYS A 176 8.53 6.55 38.94
N THR A 177 8.95 7.75 39.30
CA THR A 177 8.56 8.95 38.55
C THR A 177 9.16 8.94 37.14
N LEU A 178 8.34 9.09 36.14
CA LEU A 178 8.74 9.22 34.74
C LEU A 178 9.04 10.68 34.41
N ASP A 179 10.05 10.88 33.59
CA ASP A 179 10.30 12.18 32.94
C ASP A 179 9.49 12.18 31.63
N GLU A 180 8.27 12.72 31.69
CA GLU A 180 7.32 12.70 30.57
C GLU A 180 7.86 13.45 29.34
N ASP A 181 8.60 14.54 29.53
CA ASP A 181 9.22 15.29 28.45
C ASP A 181 10.23 14.45 27.68
N LYS A 182 11.04 13.66 28.39
CA LYS A 182 12.01 12.77 27.75
C LYS A 182 11.35 11.60 27.07
N LEU A 183 10.29 11.05 27.69
CA LEU A 183 9.53 9.96 27.10
C LEU A 183 8.84 10.41 25.81
N THR A 184 8.18 11.56 25.82
CA THR A 184 7.55 12.14 24.63
C THR A 184 8.57 12.36 23.52
N LYS A 185 9.72 12.99 23.82
CA LYS A 185 10.79 13.16 22.83
C LYS A 185 11.33 11.85 22.27
N LEU A 186 11.41 10.80 23.09
CA LEU A 186 11.82 9.47 22.62
C LEU A 186 10.78 8.89 21.66
N LEU A 187 9.48 8.97 21.99
CA LEU A 187 8.40 8.46 21.17
C LEU A 187 8.29 9.23 19.86
N ASP A 188 8.44 10.56 19.91
CA ASP A 188 8.46 11.41 18.72
C ASP A 188 9.66 11.06 17.81
N ALA A 189 10.83 10.82 18.40
CA ALA A 189 12.01 10.40 17.65
C ALA A 189 11.81 9.04 16.98
N LEU A 190 11.20 8.07 17.67
CA LEU A 190 10.86 6.77 17.10
C LEU A 190 9.83 6.87 15.98
N ALA A 191 8.83 7.74 16.13
CA ALA A 191 7.82 7.98 15.11
C ALA A 191 8.38 8.70 13.88
N ALA A 192 9.40 9.56 14.08
CA ALA A 192 10.06 10.29 13.00
C ALA A 192 11.22 9.51 12.36
N ASP A 193 11.65 8.40 12.97
CA ASP A 193 12.79 7.63 12.47
C ASP A 193 12.47 6.97 11.14
N LYS A 194 13.36 7.17 10.18
CA LYS A 194 13.26 6.63 8.83
C LYS A 194 14.41 5.68 8.57
N THR A 195 14.07 4.51 8.08
CA THR A 195 15.10 3.57 7.67
C THR A 195 15.67 3.99 6.31
N SER A 196 16.99 4.07 6.21
CA SER A 196 17.67 4.31 4.93
C SER A 196 17.70 3.07 4.02
N ALA A 197 17.55 1.88 4.61
CA ALA A 197 17.45 0.61 3.90
C ALA A 197 16.84 -0.48 4.78
N PHE A 198 15.99 -1.32 4.20
CA PHE A 198 15.59 -2.59 4.82
C PHE A 198 16.59 -3.68 4.47
N SER A 199 17.15 -4.34 5.48
CA SER A 199 17.83 -5.61 5.25
C SER A 199 16.76 -6.70 5.11
N PRO A 200 16.89 -7.64 4.13
CA PRO A 200 15.99 -8.79 4.10
C PRO A 200 16.16 -9.59 5.40
N PRO A 201 15.11 -10.25 5.90
CA PRO A 201 15.31 -11.28 6.90
C PRO A 201 16.28 -12.32 6.33
N LEU A 202 17.24 -12.73 7.15
CA LEU A 202 18.18 -13.81 6.84
C LEU A 202 17.43 -15.13 6.73
#